data_29ef60bc5b8e1c98b288f63b7e35c69d
#
_entry.id   29ef60bc5b8e1c98b288f63b7e35c69d
#
_cell.length_a   1.000
_cell.length_b   1.000
_cell.length_c   1.000
_cell.angle_alpha   90.00
_cell.angle_beta   90.00
_cell.angle_gamma   90.00
#
_symmetry.space_group_name_H-M   'P 1'
#
loop_
_entity.id
_entity.type
_entity.pdbx_description
1 polymer ?
#
loop_
_entity_poly.entity_id
_entity_poly.type
_entity_poly.pdbx_seq_one_letter_code
_entity_poly.pdbx_strand_id
1 'polypeptide(L)'
;MLKAEIIFEEQEAKKNASEGNGGKKSYYAKEKEPKLSTKVPTMKEAEQHILETLKNWGLVFESHRHNEYVSTFGYLCVRYGINLQEAFDYADSHFSAEYPDTMSVMKSCYRHKERLGTWHFFRKGESYKGQSSIKMVKQWILSRYQVQRNLVTGRHQITSRLVDKPKYLSWVNLDDDILNSLWLEMEEDGLHVSLPKLFSLIHSDFSVKCDPLKDYLEGLPDWDGFDYISELADRIHIIPQKGYHHDQETFRKYFCKWIVAMVVGWIRPDSVNQMMLILVGKGGIFKTTFFNYLLPPSLREYYLNESAAIYTDKDHMESFACKALLCMDEFDSTIGRNLNAFKSNITKLQFSIRRPYDRFRSDLMHRASVAGTTNNQQIITDLENRRSVSSPKATEPMDRQYQ
;
A
#
# COMPACT_ATOMS: atom_id res chain seq x y z
N MET A 1 1.54 14.35 3.96
CA MET A 1 0.36 13.99 4.77
C MET A 1 -0.81 14.96 4.58
N LEU A 2 -0.65 16.26 4.81
CA LEU A 2 -1.65 17.29 4.46
C LEU A 2 -2.09 17.26 2.97
N LYS A 3 -1.19 16.91 2.04
CA LYS A 3 -1.52 16.78 0.62
C LYS A 3 -2.57 15.70 0.32
N ALA A 4 -2.58 14.58 1.05
CA ALA A 4 -3.55 13.52 0.80
C ALA A 4 -4.97 13.88 1.30
N GLU A 5 -5.07 14.58 2.43
CA GLU A 5 -6.35 15.08 2.94
C GLU A 5 -6.89 16.24 2.09
N ILE A 6 -6.02 17.13 1.64
CA ILE A 6 -6.39 18.23 0.73
C ILE A 6 -6.85 17.69 -0.63
N ILE A 7 -6.17 16.66 -1.16
CA ILE A 7 -6.56 16.02 -2.42
C ILE A 7 -7.92 15.32 -2.29
N PHE A 8 -8.20 14.69 -1.14
CA PHE A 8 -9.48 14.04 -0.89
C PHE A 8 -10.64 15.06 -0.81
N GLU A 9 -10.43 16.19 -0.10
CA GLU A 9 -11.43 17.28 -0.01
C GLU A 9 -11.62 18.02 -1.33
N GLU A 10 -10.58 18.21 -2.13
CA GLU A 10 -10.70 18.78 -3.48
C GLU A 10 -11.44 17.85 -4.45
N GLN A 11 -11.30 16.53 -4.30
CA GLN A 11 -12.06 15.57 -5.09
C GLN A 11 -13.55 15.53 -4.68
N GLU A 12 -13.87 15.62 -3.38
CA GLU A 12 -15.26 15.77 -2.92
C GLU A 12 -15.88 17.09 -3.38
N ALA A 13 -15.16 18.20 -3.33
CA ALA A 13 -15.64 19.50 -3.80
C ALA A 13 -15.90 19.52 -5.32
N LYS A 14 -15.03 18.88 -6.12
CA LYS A 14 -15.21 18.72 -7.57
C LYS A 14 -16.37 17.78 -7.93
N LYS A 15 -16.60 16.73 -7.14
CA LYS A 15 -17.70 15.80 -7.33
C LYS A 15 -19.06 16.46 -7.03
N ASN A 16 -19.14 17.26 -5.96
CA ASN A 16 -20.34 18.02 -5.60
C ASN A 16 -20.66 19.16 -6.57
N ALA A 17 -19.66 19.72 -7.27
CA ALA A 17 -19.84 20.74 -8.29
C ALA A 17 -20.33 20.20 -9.65
N SER A 18 -20.08 18.91 -9.94
CA SER A 18 -20.49 18.27 -11.20
C SER A 18 -21.90 17.63 -11.16
N GLU A 19 -22.50 17.47 -10.00
CA GLU A 19 -23.83 16.86 -9.83
C GLU A 19 -25.01 17.87 -9.83
N GLY A 20 -24.74 19.12 -10.13
CA GLY A 20 -25.73 20.22 -10.22
C GLY A 20 -26.42 20.34 -11.55
N ASN A 21 -27.02 19.30 -12.11
CA ASN A 21 -28.17 19.42 -13.02
C ASN A 21 -28.71 18.04 -13.44
N GLY A 22 -29.84 17.66 -12.88
CA GLY A 22 -30.55 16.47 -13.33
C GLY A 22 -31.52 15.92 -12.29
N GLY A 23 -32.70 16.53 -12.21
CA GLY A 23 -33.76 16.09 -11.28
C GLY A 23 -34.20 14.65 -11.52
N LYS A 24 -33.81 13.75 -10.64
CA LYS A 24 -34.51 12.49 -10.36
C LYS A 24 -34.80 12.39 -8.88
N LYS A 25 -36.09 12.30 -8.56
CA LYS A 25 -36.59 12.12 -7.18
C LYS A 25 -35.94 10.85 -6.58
N SER A 26 -35.04 11.04 -5.61
CA SER A 26 -34.48 9.98 -4.81
C SER A 26 -35.52 9.46 -3.83
N TYR A 27 -35.82 8.16 -3.93
CA TYR A 27 -36.70 7.42 -2.99
C TYR A 27 -35.94 6.96 -1.71
N TYR A 28 -34.91 7.67 -1.29
CA TYR A 28 -34.31 7.43 0.01
C TYR A 28 -34.97 8.35 1.03
N ALA A 29 -35.69 7.73 2.00
CA ALA A 29 -36.19 8.42 3.15
C ALA A 29 -35.04 9.23 3.78
N LYS A 30 -35.26 10.54 3.96
CA LYS A 30 -34.33 11.38 4.74
C LYS A 30 -34.30 10.80 6.16
N GLU A 31 -33.25 10.00 6.46
CA GLU A 31 -32.94 9.71 7.86
C GLU A 31 -32.76 11.05 8.56
N LYS A 32 -33.56 11.30 9.57
CA LYS A 32 -33.37 12.46 10.45
C LYS A 32 -31.99 12.28 11.06
N GLU A 33 -31.07 13.15 10.68
CA GLU A 33 -29.75 13.22 11.33
C GLU A 33 -30.00 13.30 12.85
N PRO A 34 -29.35 12.43 13.66
CA PRO A 34 -29.46 12.56 15.10
C PRO A 34 -28.98 13.96 15.45
N LYS A 35 -29.78 14.70 16.28
CA LYS A 35 -29.35 15.99 16.81
C LYS A 35 -28.11 15.72 17.67
N LEU A 36 -26.94 15.89 17.09
CA LEU A 36 -25.67 15.88 17.81
C LEU A 36 -25.75 16.93 18.93
N SER A 37 -25.15 16.62 20.09
CA SER A 37 -24.83 17.60 21.09
C SER A 37 -23.98 18.69 20.45
N THR A 38 -24.58 19.84 20.16
CA THR A 38 -23.93 20.95 19.43
C THR A 38 -23.01 21.76 20.33
N LYS A 39 -22.52 21.19 21.42
CA LYS A 39 -21.64 21.89 22.33
C LYS A 39 -20.22 21.85 21.77
N VAL A 40 -19.88 22.92 21.07
CA VAL A 40 -18.50 23.18 20.63
C VAL A 40 -17.58 23.11 21.85
N PRO A 41 -16.41 22.41 21.77
CA PRO A 41 -15.47 22.37 22.88
C PRO A 41 -14.81 23.74 23.09
N THR A 42 -14.49 24.07 24.33
CA THR A 42 -13.58 25.15 24.64
C THR A 42 -12.17 24.74 24.33
N MET A 43 -11.23 25.69 24.17
CA MET A 43 -9.82 25.37 23.96
C MET A 43 -9.26 24.51 25.10
N LYS A 44 -9.64 24.81 26.34
CA LYS A 44 -9.24 24.04 27.53
C LYS A 44 -9.72 22.57 27.51
N GLU A 45 -10.91 22.32 27.00
CA GLU A 45 -11.43 20.93 26.86
C GLU A 45 -10.71 20.18 25.74
N ALA A 46 -10.35 20.86 24.66
CA ALA A 46 -9.79 20.25 23.46
C ALA A 46 -8.26 20.19 23.45
N GLU A 47 -7.59 20.94 24.33
CA GLU A 47 -6.13 21.09 24.36
C GLU A 47 -5.39 19.75 24.31
N GLN A 48 -5.61 18.91 25.32
CA GLN A 48 -4.94 17.63 25.42
C GLN A 48 -5.18 16.76 24.18
N HIS A 49 -6.43 16.72 23.72
CA HIS A 49 -6.79 15.93 22.54
C HIS A 49 -6.15 16.43 21.25
N ILE A 50 -6.05 17.76 21.06
CA ILE A 50 -5.37 18.36 19.90
C ILE A 50 -3.87 18.08 19.95
N LEU A 51 -3.23 18.27 21.10
CA LEU A 51 -1.79 18.02 21.26
C LEU A 51 -1.44 16.55 21.06
N GLU A 52 -2.25 15.62 21.61
CA GLU A 52 -2.11 14.19 21.37
C GLU A 52 -2.30 13.85 19.89
N THR A 53 -3.27 14.49 19.22
CA THR A 53 -3.50 14.29 17.78
C THR A 53 -2.28 14.74 16.95
N LEU A 54 -1.73 15.92 17.24
CA LEU A 54 -0.51 16.43 16.58
C LEU A 54 0.66 15.47 16.78
N LYS A 55 0.88 15.04 18.03
CA LYS A 55 1.92 14.08 18.39
C LYS A 55 1.73 12.75 17.64
N ASN A 56 0.50 12.23 17.61
CA ASN A 56 0.16 10.99 16.89
C ASN A 56 0.37 11.10 15.37
N TRP A 57 0.27 12.33 14.83
CA TRP A 57 0.59 12.59 13.43
C TRP A 57 2.08 12.84 13.18
N GLY A 58 2.93 12.65 14.22
CA GLY A 58 4.38 12.83 14.14
C GLY A 58 4.81 14.29 14.01
N LEU A 59 3.93 15.22 14.44
CA LEU A 59 4.21 16.65 14.45
C LEU A 59 4.70 17.05 15.84
N VAL A 60 5.94 17.58 15.88
CA VAL A 60 6.56 18.15 17.06
C VAL A 60 6.87 19.62 16.78
N PHE A 61 6.69 20.47 17.79
CA PHE A 61 7.01 21.89 17.68
C PHE A 61 8.53 22.07 17.79
N GLU A 62 9.22 22.06 16.65
CA GLU A 62 10.68 22.14 16.58
C GLU A 62 11.14 22.98 15.38
N SER A 63 12.42 23.41 15.38
CA SER A 63 13.03 24.18 14.31
C SER A 63 12.78 23.55 12.93
N HIS A 64 12.48 24.38 11.94
CA HIS A 64 12.12 24.02 10.55
C HIS A 64 10.75 23.39 10.33
N ARG A 65 9.98 23.07 11.42
CA ARG A 65 8.63 22.51 11.30
C ARG A 65 7.55 23.34 11.98
N HIS A 66 7.87 24.52 12.51
CA HIS A 66 6.92 25.39 13.21
C HIS A 66 5.69 25.73 12.37
N ASN A 67 5.87 26.07 11.09
CA ASN A 67 4.75 26.39 10.20
C ASN A 67 3.79 25.20 10.03
N GLU A 68 4.32 24.02 9.81
CA GLU A 68 3.51 22.79 9.66
C GLU A 68 2.74 22.47 10.96
N TYR A 69 3.41 22.61 12.11
CA TYR A 69 2.80 22.37 13.40
C TYR A 69 1.67 23.37 13.70
N VAL A 70 1.94 24.68 13.60
CA VAL A 70 0.96 25.74 13.90
C VAL A 70 -0.21 25.72 12.90
N SER A 71 0.05 25.47 11.62
CA SER A 71 -1.02 25.36 10.63
C SER A 71 -1.93 24.15 10.90
N THR A 72 -1.37 23.02 11.30
CA THR A 72 -2.14 21.83 11.65
C THR A 72 -2.91 22.01 12.96
N PHE A 73 -2.30 22.66 13.96
CA PHE A 73 -2.99 23.06 15.19
C PHE A 73 -4.21 23.95 14.89
N GLY A 74 -4.01 25.01 14.11
CA GLY A 74 -5.08 25.92 13.70
C GLY A 74 -6.18 25.21 12.89
N TYR A 75 -5.79 24.29 12.01
CA TYR A 75 -6.72 23.43 11.27
C TYR A 75 -7.61 22.62 12.21
N LEU A 76 -7.03 21.96 13.23
CA LEU A 76 -7.78 21.17 14.21
C LEU A 76 -8.72 22.06 15.04
N CYS A 77 -8.27 23.24 15.47
CA CYS A 77 -9.12 24.20 16.17
C CYS A 77 -10.34 24.60 15.32
N VAL A 78 -10.15 24.90 14.05
CA VAL A 78 -11.24 25.23 13.12
C VAL A 78 -12.19 24.05 12.95
N ARG A 79 -11.67 22.86 12.73
CA ARG A 79 -12.49 21.64 12.53
C ARG A 79 -13.34 21.32 13.74
N TYR A 80 -12.82 21.44 14.94
CA TYR A 80 -13.61 21.28 16.18
C TYR A 80 -14.51 22.48 16.50
N GLY A 81 -14.39 23.59 15.78
CA GLY A 81 -15.20 24.79 15.95
C GLY A 81 -14.82 25.61 17.17
N ILE A 82 -13.60 25.48 17.66
CA ILE A 82 -13.10 26.25 18.82
C ILE A 82 -13.20 27.74 18.52
N ASN A 83 -13.59 28.51 19.55
CA ASN A 83 -13.68 29.96 19.41
C ASN A 83 -12.36 30.56 18.95
N LEU A 84 -12.43 31.49 17.99
CA LEU A 84 -11.27 32.15 17.39
C LEU A 84 -10.36 32.76 18.46
N GLN A 85 -10.94 33.51 19.43
CA GLN A 85 -10.15 34.19 20.45
C GLN A 85 -9.46 33.20 21.38
N GLU A 86 -10.15 32.17 21.83
CA GLU A 86 -9.56 31.12 22.69
C GLU A 86 -8.39 30.41 21.99
N ALA A 87 -8.55 30.07 20.70
CA ALA A 87 -7.48 29.43 19.94
C ALA A 87 -6.30 30.38 19.70
N PHE A 88 -6.55 31.67 19.50
CA PHE A 88 -5.51 32.66 19.30
C PHE A 88 -4.74 32.91 20.59
N ASP A 89 -5.42 33.13 21.71
CA ASP A 89 -4.78 33.35 23.02
C ASP A 89 -3.91 32.16 23.41
N TYR A 90 -4.37 30.94 23.12
CA TYR A 90 -3.57 29.75 23.34
C TYR A 90 -2.33 29.69 22.42
N ALA A 91 -2.50 29.90 21.13
CA ALA A 91 -1.40 29.83 20.16
C ALA A 91 -0.35 30.92 20.41
N ASP A 92 -0.80 32.13 20.77
CA ASP A 92 0.10 33.22 21.09
C ASP A 92 0.95 32.93 22.33
N SER A 93 0.34 32.43 23.40
CA SER A 93 1.04 32.12 24.64
C SER A 93 2.02 30.94 24.55
N HIS A 94 1.79 30.00 23.61
CA HIS A 94 2.59 28.75 23.54
C HIS A 94 3.56 28.71 22.37
N PHE A 95 3.29 29.43 21.27
CA PHE A 95 4.06 29.27 20.04
C PHE A 95 4.71 30.56 19.54
N SER A 96 4.15 31.76 19.84
CA SER A 96 4.63 33.02 19.25
C SER A 96 6.04 33.40 19.68
N ALA A 97 6.50 32.94 20.85
CA ALA A 97 7.85 33.22 21.34
C ALA A 97 8.94 32.58 20.45
N GLU A 98 8.70 31.39 19.93
CA GLU A 98 9.64 30.66 19.07
C GLU A 98 9.33 30.82 17.58
N TYR A 99 8.06 31.10 17.23
CA TYR A 99 7.60 31.28 15.86
C TYR A 99 6.76 32.56 15.70
N PRO A 100 7.36 33.69 15.33
CA PRO A 100 6.68 34.99 15.22
C PRO A 100 5.51 35.05 14.26
N ASP A 101 5.52 34.18 13.22
CA ASP A 101 4.43 34.08 12.22
C ASP A 101 3.19 33.35 12.70
N THR A 102 3.18 32.85 13.95
CA THR A 102 2.07 32.04 14.53
C THR A 102 0.70 32.70 14.29
N MET A 103 0.56 33.96 14.59
CA MET A 103 -0.74 34.66 14.47
C MET A 103 -1.18 34.84 13.01
N SER A 104 -0.24 34.97 12.08
CA SER A 104 -0.53 35.05 10.64
C SER A 104 -1.06 33.71 10.13
N VAL A 105 -0.43 32.62 10.53
CA VAL A 105 -0.84 31.24 10.18
C VAL A 105 -2.21 30.93 10.77
N MET A 106 -2.43 31.20 12.05
CA MET A 106 -3.72 30.99 12.71
C MET A 106 -4.86 31.77 12.03
N LYS A 107 -4.64 33.05 11.69
CA LYS A 107 -5.60 33.86 10.92
C LYS A 107 -5.92 33.23 9.57
N SER A 108 -4.92 32.66 8.89
CA SER A 108 -5.13 31.97 7.62
C SER A 108 -6.03 30.75 7.77
N CYS A 109 -5.83 29.92 8.82
CA CYS A 109 -6.68 28.76 9.08
C CYS A 109 -8.16 29.15 9.29
N TYR A 110 -8.43 30.19 10.07
CA TYR A 110 -9.79 30.65 10.38
C TYR A 110 -10.47 31.42 9.24
N ARG A 111 -9.82 31.71 8.13
CA ARG A 111 -10.50 32.23 6.92
C ARG A 111 -11.41 31.21 6.28
N HIS A 112 -11.18 29.93 6.49
CA HIS A 112 -11.95 28.83 5.94
C HIS A 112 -13.20 28.53 6.79
N LYS A 113 -14.15 29.47 6.81
CA LYS A 113 -15.38 29.38 7.62
C LYS A 113 -16.25 28.16 7.31
N GLU A 114 -16.16 27.65 6.09
CA GLU A 114 -16.87 26.44 5.65
C GLU A 114 -16.40 25.17 6.38
N ARG A 115 -15.22 25.23 7.00
CA ARG A 115 -14.64 24.12 7.76
C ARG A 115 -14.89 24.21 9.26
N LEU A 116 -15.44 25.30 9.74
CA LEU A 116 -15.64 25.55 11.17
C LEU A 116 -16.68 24.59 11.76
N GLY A 117 -16.27 23.84 12.81
CA GLY A 117 -17.13 22.90 13.52
C GLY A 117 -17.62 21.71 12.69
N THR A 118 -16.89 21.35 11.65
CA THR A 118 -17.24 20.19 10.80
C THR A 118 -16.88 18.85 11.43
N TRP A 119 -16.03 18.87 12.45
CA TRP A 119 -15.66 17.70 13.22
C TRP A 119 -16.37 17.64 14.56
N HIS A 120 -16.70 16.42 15.00
CA HIS A 120 -17.29 16.19 16.31
C HIS A 120 -16.17 16.02 17.35
N PHE A 121 -16.33 16.68 18.51
CA PHE A 121 -15.42 16.51 19.63
C PHE A 121 -15.98 15.41 20.57
N PHE A 122 -15.27 14.30 20.65
CA PHE A 122 -15.63 13.15 21.47
C PHE A 122 -15.23 13.40 22.93
N ARG A 123 -16.22 13.51 23.83
CA ARG A 123 -15.96 13.64 25.26
C ARG A 123 -15.97 12.27 25.92
N LYS A 124 -14.98 12.02 26.77
CA LYS A 124 -14.87 10.77 27.53
C LYS A 124 -16.16 10.57 28.37
N GLY A 125 -16.81 9.42 28.22
CA GLY A 125 -18.03 9.07 28.94
C GLY A 125 -19.34 9.61 28.33
N GLU A 126 -19.32 10.34 27.19
CA GLU A 126 -20.54 10.64 26.44
C GLU A 126 -20.97 9.42 25.62
N SER A 127 -22.23 9.01 25.80
CA SER A 127 -22.86 7.97 24.98
C SER A 127 -23.82 8.62 24.00
N TYR A 128 -23.73 8.24 22.74
CA TYR A 128 -24.61 8.73 21.68
C TYR A 128 -25.82 7.79 21.55
N LYS A 129 -27.04 8.33 21.70
CA LYS A 129 -28.27 7.55 21.47
C LYS A 129 -28.46 7.30 19.97
N GLY A 130 -28.45 6.05 19.57
CA GLY A 130 -28.63 5.62 18.17
C GLY A 130 -27.33 5.36 17.42
N GLN A 131 -27.43 5.08 16.12
CA GLN A 131 -26.25 4.85 15.28
C GLN A 131 -25.46 6.14 15.02
N SER A 132 -24.14 6.08 15.15
CA SER A 132 -23.25 7.18 14.84
C SER A 132 -23.27 7.53 13.35
N SER A 133 -23.13 8.82 13.02
CA SER A 133 -23.06 9.24 11.62
C SER A 133 -21.78 8.74 10.96
N ILE A 134 -21.82 8.53 9.64
CA ILE A 134 -20.64 8.12 8.87
C ILE A 134 -19.49 9.15 8.99
N LYS A 135 -19.82 10.44 9.13
CA LYS A 135 -18.79 11.48 9.35
C LYS A 135 -18.02 11.27 10.64
N MET A 136 -18.71 10.92 11.73
CA MET A 136 -18.09 10.61 13.02
C MET A 136 -17.20 9.38 12.95
N VAL A 137 -17.67 8.33 12.28
CA VAL A 137 -16.90 7.08 12.10
C VAL A 137 -15.62 7.34 11.27
N LYS A 138 -15.74 8.07 10.17
CA LYS A 138 -14.57 8.49 9.35
C LYS A 138 -13.54 9.27 10.18
N GLN A 139 -14.01 10.27 10.93
CA GLN A 139 -13.17 11.10 11.77
C GLN A 139 -12.46 10.27 12.85
N TRP A 140 -13.19 9.36 13.51
CA TRP A 140 -12.63 8.48 14.52
C TRP A 140 -11.50 7.60 13.95
N ILE A 141 -11.73 7.00 12.77
CA ILE A 141 -10.70 6.20 12.10
C ILE A 141 -9.48 7.07 11.77
N LEU A 142 -9.69 8.23 11.13
CA LEU A 142 -8.59 9.11 10.69
C LEU A 142 -7.78 9.68 11.84
N SER A 143 -8.36 9.83 13.03
CA SER A 143 -7.62 10.31 14.21
C SER A 143 -6.68 9.26 14.80
N ARG A 144 -6.92 7.97 14.56
CA ARG A 144 -6.18 6.85 15.16
C ARG A 144 -5.43 6.00 14.17
N TYR A 145 -5.95 5.88 12.95
CA TYR A 145 -5.49 4.93 11.95
C TYR A 145 -5.35 5.57 10.58
N GLN A 146 -4.50 4.97 9.76
CA GLN A 146 -4.49 5.16 8.32
C GLN A 146 -5.03 3.90 7.68
N VAL A 147 -5.85 4.04 6.65
CA VAL A 147 -6.42 2.93 5.91
C VAL A 147 -6.12 3.11 4.42
N GLN A 148 -5.64 2.05 3.78
CA GLN A 148 -5.35 2.07 2.36
C GLN A 148 -5.85 0.79 1.69
N ARG A 149 -6.03 0.86 0.37
CA ARG A 149 -6.24 -0.29 -0.48
C ARG A 149 -4.97 -0.55 -1.29
N ASN A 150 -4.30 -1.65 -1.03
CA ASN A 150 -3.16 -2.11 -1.79
C ASN A 150 -3.62 -2.61 -3.16
N LEU A 151 -3.20 -1.94 -4.24
CA LEU A 151 -3.64 -2.26 -5.61
C LEU A 151 -2.99 -3.53 -6.16
N VAL A 152 -1.85 -3.95 -5.60
CA VAL A 152 -1.19 -5.20 -5.98
C VAL A 152 -1.95 -6.40 -5.42
N THR A 153 -2.16 -6.42 -4.11
CA THR A 153 -2.86 -7.53 -3.45
C THR A 153 -4.38 -7.38 -3.50
N GLY A 154 -4.90 -6.18 -3.80
CA GLY A 154 -6.31 -5.83 -3.73
C GLY A 154 -6.90 -5.83 -2.33
N ARG A 155 -6.08 -6.02 -1.29
CA ARG A 155 -6.48 -6.06 0.11
C ARG A 155 -6.50 -4.66 0.70
N HIS A 156 -7.38 -4.44 1.67
CA HIS A 156 -7.33 -3.26 2.52
C HIS A 156 -6.29 -3.48 3.62
N GLN A 157 -5.58 -2.42 3.95
CA GLN A 157 -4.52 -2.43 4.96
C GLN A 157 -4.74 -1.27 5.93
N ILE A 158 -4.28 -1.46 7.16
CA ILE A 158 -4.39 -0.47 8.23
C ILE A 158 -3.05 -0.33 8.95
N THR A 159 -2.75 0.87 9.40
CA THR A 159 -1.64 1.14 10.31
C THR A 159 -2.03 2.16 11.36
N SER A 160 -1.39 2.13 12.52
CA SER A 160 -1.65 3.10 13.59
C SER A 160 -1.01 4.45 13.26
N ARG A 161 -1.71 5.53 13.60
CA ARG A 161 -1.14 6.88 13.66
C ARG A 161 -0.53 7.19 15.03
N LEU A 162 -0.84 6.37 16.03
CA LEU A 162 -0.37 6.55 17.41
C LEU A 162 1.13 6.23 17.47
N VAL A 163 1.96 7.21 17.85
CA VAL A 163 3.42 7.07 17.92
C VAL A 163 3.84 6.38 19.22
N ASP A 164 3.23 6.72 20.35
CA ASP A 164 3.67 6.24 21.67
C ASP A 164 3.26 4.78 21.98
N LYS A 165 2.12 4.35 21.49
CA LYS A 165 1.61 2.97 21.67
C LYS A 165 0.88 2.53 20.40
N PRO A 166 1.61 2.33 19.29
CA PRO A 166 0.97 1.89 18.06
C PRO A 166 0.44 0.47 18.24
N LYS A 167 -0.84 0.26 17.94
CA LYS A 167 -1.42 -1.09 17.88
C LYS A 167 -0.84 -1.87 16.70
N TYR A 168 -0.59 -1.16 15.59
CA TYR A 168 0.03 -1.70 14.38
C TYR A 168 1.23 -0.84 14.01
N LEU A 169 2.45 -1.39 14.11
CA LEU A 169 3.71 -0.70 13.84
C LEU A 169 3.96 -0.47 12.34
N SER A 170 3.35 -1.29 11.51
CA SER A 170 3.45 -1.24 10.04
C SER A 170 2.08 -1.47 9.41
N TRP A 171 2.01 -1.39 8.09
CA TRP A 171 0.82 -1.77 7.36
C TRP A 171 0.53 -3.26 7.54
N VAL A 172 -0.66 -3.57 8.07
CA VAL A 172 -1.17 -4.93 8.22
C VAL A 172 -2.42 -5.11 7.36
N ASN A 173 -2.61 -6.31 6.81
CA ASN A 173 -3.82 -6.60 6.05
C ASN A 173 -5.02 -6.61 6.99
N LEU A 174 -6.08 -5.92 6.60
CA LEU A 174 -7.33 -5.88 7.34
C LEU A 174 -8.05 -7.23 7.15
N ASP A 175 -8.23 -7.93 8.25
CA ASP A 175 -8.98 -9.16 8.38
C ASP A 175 -10.19 -8.99 9.31
N ASP A 176 -10.92 -10.08 9.55
CA ASP A 176 -12.10 -10.05 10.42
C ASP A 176 -11.76 -9.71 11.87
N ASP A 177 -10.61 -10.17 12.37
CA ASP A 177 -10.17 -9.90 13.74
C ASP A 177 -9.86 -8.42 13.93
N ILE A 178 -9.18 -7.80 12.98
CA ILE A 178 -8.87 -6.37 13.00
C ILE A 178 -10.15 -5.55 12.85
N LEU A 179 -11.06 -5.94 11.96
CA LEU A 179 -12.33 -5.26 11.76
C LEU A 179 -13.19 -5.30 13.03
N ASN A 180 -13.28 -6.46 13.68
CA ASN A 180 -14.00 -6.64 14.95
C ASN A 180 -13.35 -5.84 16.08
N SER A 181 -12.02 -5.78 16.12
CA SER A 181 -11.28 -4.96 17.10
C SER A 181 -11.57 -3.46 16.92
N LEU A 182 -11.59 -2.97 15.68
CA LEU A 182 -11.95 -1.58 15.40
C LEU A 182 -13.39 -1.27 15.82
N TRP A 183 -14.31 -2.19 15.54
CA TRP A 183 -15.69 -2.06 15.95
C TRP A 183 -15.80 -1.99 17.49
N LEU A 184 -15.12 -2.87 18.22
CA LEU A 184 -15.13 -2.88 19.68
C LEU A 184 -14.57 -1.57 20.26
N GLU A 185 -13.43 -1.08 19.74
CA GLU A 185 -12.88 0.21 20.17
C GLU A 185 -13.83 1.38 19.93
N MET A 186 -14.59 1.37 18.82
CA MET A 186 -15.61 2.38 18.55
C MET A 186 -16.74 2.32 19.56
N GLU A 187 -17.24 1.12 19.89
CA GLU A 187 -18.31 0.95 20.88
C GLU A 187 -17.84 1.40 22.28
N GLU A 188 -16.59 1.11 22.66
CA GLU A 188 -15.98 1.57 23.92
C GLU A 188 -15.86 3.09 24.00
N ASP A 189 -15.62 3.76 22.85
CA ASP A 189 -15.61 5.23 22.73
C ASP A 189 -17.02 5.84 22.56
N GLY A 190 -18.07 5.03 22.66
CA GLY A 190 -19.46 5.46 22.54
C GLY A 190 -19.94 5.71 21.10
N LEU A 191 -19.20 5.22 20.11
CA LEU A 191 -19.65 5.25 18.70
C LEU A 191 -20.33 3.95 18.34
N HIS A 192 -21.64 4.02 18.11
CA HIS A 192 -22.42 2.85 17.72
C HIS A 192 -22.49 2.71 16.20
N VAL A 193 -21.76 1.74 15.65
CA VAL A 193 -21.74 1.43 14.21
C VAL A 193 -21.90 -0.06 14.00
N SER A 194 -22.69 -0.48 13.03
CA SER A 194 -22.79 -1.91 12.70
C SER A 194 -21.56 -2.36 11.88
N LEU A 195 -21.09 -3.58 12.10
CA LEU A 195 -19.98 -4.17 11.35
C LEU A 195 -20.15 -4.09 9.82
N PRO A 196 -21.34 -4.39 9.22
CA PRO A 196 -21.54 -4.23 7.78
C PRO A 196 -21.35 -2.78 7.30
N LYS A 197 -21.69 -1.79 8.12
CA LYS A 197 -21.55 -0.36 7.80
C LYS A 197 -20.09 0.06 7.86
N LEU A 198 -19.35 -0.40 8.88
CA LEU A 198 -17.91 -0.22 9.01
C LEU A 198 -17.15 -0.88 7.86
N PHE A 199 -17.50 -2.13 7.54
CA PHE A 199 -16.95 -2.86 6.39
C PHE A 199 -17.17 -2.09 5.09
N SER A 200 -18.41 -1.64 4.82
CA SER A 200 -18.74 -0.91 3.59
C SER A 200 -18.01 0.44 3.50
N LEU A 201 -17.77 1.10 4.63
CA LEU A 201 -16.99 2.34 4.67
C LEU A 201 -15.54 2.09 4.28
N ILE A 202 -14.90 1.09 4.90
CA ILE A 202 -13.49 0.76 4.60
C ILE A 202 -13.33 0.28 3.15
N HIS A 203 -14.31 -0.44 2.60
CA HIS A 203 -14.32 -0.95 1.23
C HIS A 203 -14.85 0.07 0.21
N SER A 204 -14.86 1.35 0.54
CA SER A 204 -15.24 2.46 -0.33
C SER A 204 -14.01 3.31 -0.73
N ASP A 205 -14.27 4.45 -1.36
CA ASP A 205 -13.27 5.47 -1.69
C ASP A 205 -12.63 6.12 -0.44
N PHE A 206 -13.09 5.78 0.75
CA PHE A 206 -12.48 6.19 2.01
C PHE A 206 -11.05 5.64 2.15
N SER A 207 -10.79 4.42 1.69
CA SER A 207 -9.45 3.82 1.68
C SER A 207 -8.63 4.36 0.51
N VAL A 208 -7.51 5.02 0.82
CA VAL A 208 -6.60 5.58 -0.18
C VAL A 208 -5.99 4.43 -0.99
N LYS A 209 -5.98 4.57 -2.32
CA LYS A 209 -5.35 3.60 -3.20
C LYS A 209 -3.83 3.76 -3.15
N CYS A 210 -3.11 2.66 -2.92
CA CYS A 210 -1.66 2.58 -2.88
C CYS A 210 -1.18 1.49 -3.83
N ASP A 211 -0.18 1.78 -4.62
CA ASP A 211 0.52 0.80 -5.46
C ASP A 211 1.98 0.69 -4.99
N PRO A 212 2.29 -0.21 -4.04
CA PRO A 212 3.61 -0.29 -3.42
C PRO A 212 4.76 -0.54 -4.38
N LEU A 213 4.52 -1.22 -5.52
CA LEU A 213 5.55 -1.44 -6.54
C LEU A 213 5.87 -0.14 -7.28
N LYS A 214 4.84 0.61 -7.64
CA LYS A 214 4.96 1.91 -8.30
C LYS A 214 5.54 2.95 -7.35
N ASP A 215 5.01 3.04 -6.14
CA ASP A 215 5.44 4.00 -5.11
C ASP A 215 6.92 3.79 -4.76
N TYR A 216 7.40 2.52 -4.71
CA TYR A 216 8.81 2.21 -4.52
C TYR A 216 9.67 2.77 -5.66
N LEU A 217 9.29 2.56 -6.91
CA LEU A 217 10.05 3.02 -8.07
C LEU A 217 10.07 4.55 -8.17
N GLU A 218 8.95 5.21 -7.87
CA GLU A 218 8.85 6.67 -7.87
C GLU A 218 9.62 7.32 -6.70
N GLY A 219 9.87 6.58 -5.62
CA GLY A 219 10.65 7.02 -4.46
C GLY A 219 12.16 6.79 -4.59
N LEU A 220 12.64 6.18 -5.69
CA LEU A 220 14.07 5.98 -5.90
C LEU A 220 14.79 7.31 -6.17
N PRO A 221 16.04 7.46 -5.71
CA PRO A 221 16.87 8.60 -6.09
C PRO A 221 17.18 8.58 -7.59
N ASP A 222 17.66 9.70 -8.11
CA ASP A 222 18.17 9.78 -9.47
C ASP A 222 19.32 8.79 -9.69
N TRP A 223 19.40 8.24 -10.90
CA TRP A 223 20.44 7.28 -11.24
C TRP A 223 21.85 7.92 -11.16
N ASP A 224 22.72 7.27 -10.43
CA ASP A 224 24.10 7.71 -10.20
C ASP A 224 25.08 7.38 -11.36
N GLY A 225 24.59 6.74 -12.42
CA GLY A 225 25.38 6.34 -13.59
C GLY A 225 26.01 4.94 -13.49
N PHE A 226 25.83 4.23 -12.35
CA PHE A 226 26.40 2.91 -12.17
C PHE A 226 25.49 1.79 -12.69
N ASP A 227 26.05 0.78 -13.36
CA ASP A 227 25.30 -0.37 -13.89
C ASP A 227 25.16 -1.50 -12.85
N TYR A 228 24.27 -1.30 -11.89
CA TYR A 228 23.95 -2.28 -10.84
C TYR A 228 23.39 -3.60 -11.38
N ILE A 229 22.74 -3.57 -12.55
CA ILE A 229 22.15 -4.79 -13.13
C ILE A 229 23.25 -5.72 -13.65
N SER A 230 24.23 -5.17 -14.34
CA SER A 230 25.38 -5.95 -14.79
C SER A 230 26.23 -6.46 -13.63
N GLU A 231 26.46 -5.63 -12.61
CA GLU A 231 27.15 -6.08 -11.39
C GLU A 231 26.42 -7.25 -10.72
N LEU A 232 25.08 -7.14 -10.59
CA LEU A 232 24.28 -8.23 -10.00
C LEU A 232 24.33 -9.49 -10.86
N ALA A 233 24.32 -9.37 -12.19
CA ALA A 233 24.47 -10.50 -13.10
C ALA A 233 25.82 -11.21 -12.93
N ASP A 234 26.89 -10.46 -12.65
CA ASP A 234 28.23 -11.00 -12.45
C ASP A 234 28.40 -11.79 -11.15
N ARG A 235 27.49 -11.62 -10.19
CA ARG A 235 27.44 -12.49 -9.00
C ARG A 235 27.00 -13.91 -9.32
N ILE A 236 26.46 -14.15 -10.51
CA ILE A 236 26.07 -15.48 -11.00
C ILE A 236 27.11 -15.92 -12.01
N HIS A 237 28.04 -16.78 -11.59
CA HIS A 237 29.06 -17.31 -12.47
C HIS A 237 28.48 -18.35 -13.43
N ILE A 238 28.62 -18.08 -14.72
CA ILE A 238 28.15 -18.96 -15.79
C ILE A 238 29.26 -19.88 -16.23
N ILE A 239 29.01 -21.19 -16.20
CA ILE A 239 29.94 -22.18 -16.75
C ILE A 239 29.57 -22.43 -18.20
N PRO A 240 30.46 -22.10 -19.14
CA PRO A 240 30.25 -22.40 -20.55
C PRO A 240 30.09 -23.91 -20.80
N GLN A 241 29.08 -24.30 -21.58
CA GLN A 241 28.88 -25.67 -22.01
C GLN A 241 29.25 -25.82 -23.49
N LYS A 242 29.92 -26.90 -23.82
CA LYS A 242 30.33 -27.21 -25.24
C LYS A 242 29.05 -27.40 -26.08
N GLY A 243 28.91 -26.60 -27.13
CA GLY A 243 27.74 -26.63 -28.01
C GLY A 243 26.61 -25.65 -27.68
N TYR A 244 26.73 -24.84 -26.60
CA TYR A 244 25.82 -23.81 -26.26
C TYR A 244 26.52 -22.45 -26.21
N HIS A 245 25.97 -21.43 -26.87
CA HIS A 245 26.50 -20.05 -26.85
C HIS A 245 26.04 -19.28 -25.57
N HIS A 246 26.25 -19.88 -24.40
CA HIS A 246 25.92 -19.26 -23.11
C HIS A 246 27.22 -18.89 -22.39
N ASP A 247 27.69 -17.69 -22.64
CA ASP A 247 28.77 -17.05 -21.90
C ASP A 247 28.22 -16.01 -20.91
N GLN A 248 29.11 -15.45 -20.09
CA GLN A 248 28.77 -14.45 -19.09
C GLN A 248 28.17 -13.18 -19.72
N GLU A 249 28.64 -12.77 -20.89
CA GLU A 249 28.15 -11.59 -21.61
C GLU A 249 26.72 -11.79 -22.11
N THR A 250 26.44 -12.93 -22.71
CA THR A 250 25.10 -13.33 -23.13
C THR A 250 24.15 -13.37 -21.94
N PHE A 251 24.60 -13.92 -20.80
CA PHE A 251 23.79 -13.94 -19.57
C PHE A 251 23.48 -12.53 -19.09
N ARG A 252 24.44 -11.60 -18.96
CA ARG A 252 24.21 -10.20 -18.58
C ARG A 252 23.14 -9.57 -19.46
N LYS A 253 23.25 -9.73 -20.77
CA LYS A 253 22.28 -9.17 -21.74
C LYS A 253 20.86 -9.66 -21.50
N TYR A 254 20.68 -10.96 -21.29
CA TYR A 254 19.33 -11.52 -21.06
C TYR A 254 18.83 -11.26 -19.65
N PHE A 255 19.70 -11.25 -18.65
CA PHE A 255 19.36 -10.88 -17.29
C PHE A 255 18.87 -9.43 -17.22
N CYS A 256 19.58 -8.49 -17.86
CA CYS A 256 19.15 -7.11 -17.97
C CYS A 256 17.77 -7.01 -18.62
N LYS A 257 17.53 -7.68 -19.75
CA LYS A 257 16.21 -7.71 -20.41
C LYS A 257 15.12 -8.25 -19.50
N TRP A 258 15.43 -9.31 -18.73
CA TRP A 258 14.47 -9.92 -17.82
C TRP A 258 14.13 -8.99 -16.64
N ILE A 259 15.13 -8.32 -16.03
CA ILE A 259 14.92 -7.32 -14.96
C ILE A 259 14.10 -6.15 -15.48
N VAL A 260 14.45 -5.59 -16.65
CA VAL A 260 13.70 -4.47 -17.25
C VAL A 260 12.26 -4.88 -17.52
N ALA A 261 12.03 -6.06 -18.10
CA ALA A 261 10.68 -6.55 -18.37
C ALA A 261 9.89 -6.80 -17.07
N MET A 262 10.55 -7.22 -15.98
CA MET A 262 9.97 -7.37 -14.66
C MET A 262 9.45 -6.02 -14.13
N VAL A 263 10.30 -5.00 -14.14
CA VAL A 263 9.93 -3.64 -13.67
C VAL A 263 8.82 -3.04 -14.53
N VAL A 264 8.89 -3.19 -15.86
CA VAL A 264 7.83 -2.74 -16.77
C VAL A 264 6.50 -3.44 -16.47
N GLY A 265 6.51 -4.75 -16.21
CA GLY A 265 5.32 -5.51 -15.82
C GLY A 265 4.67 -5.04 -14.52
N TRP A 266 5.44 -4.43 -13.59
CA TRP A 266 4.86 -3.89 -12.35
C TRP A 266 4.02 -2.65 -12.56
N ILE A 267 4.38 -1.81 -13.53
CA ILE A 267 3.81 -0.46 -13.68
C ILE A 267 2.92 -0.31 -14.91
N ARG A 268 3.07 -1.16 -15.92
CA ARG A 268 2.33 -1.05 -17.19
C ARG A 268 1.28 -2.14 -17.34
N PRO A 269 -0.01 -1.79 -17.45
CA PRO A 269 -1.10 -2.76 -17.56
C PRO A 269 -1.14 -3.49 -18.92
N ASP A 270 -0.48 -2.94 -19.92
CA ASP A 270 -0.39 -3.47 -21.28
C ASP A 270 0.85 -4.33 -21.53
N SER A 271 1.64 -4.59 -20.51
CA SER A 271 2.90 -5.32 -20.58
C SER A 271 3.01 -6.42 -19.54
N VAL A 272 3.58 -7.53 -19.93
CA VAL A 272 3.89 -8.66 -19.04
C VAL A 272 5.24 -9.24 -19.41
N ASN A 273 6.02 -9.64 -18.40
CA ASN A 273 7.28 -10.34 -18.65
C ASN A 273 7.00 -11.78 -19.11
N GLN A 274 7.13 -12.04 -20.39
CA GLN A 274 6.92 -13.35 -20.99
C GLN A 274 8.16 -14.29 -20.90
N MET A 275 9.27 -13.77 -20.34
CA MET A 275 10.48 -14.53 -20.14
C MET A 275 10.54 -15.12 -18.75
N MET A 276 10.99 -16.35 -18.63
CA MET A 276 11.30 -17.00 -17.37
C MET A 276 12.83 -17.14 -17.23
N LEU A 277 13.37 -16.66 -16.13
CA LEU A 277 14.78 -16.85 -15.77
C LEU A 277 14.93 -18.13 -14.97
N ILE A 278 15.69 -19.10 -15.49
CA ILE A 278 15.92 -20.40 -14.83
C ILE A 278 17.40 -20.53 -14.47
N LEU A 279 17.68 -20.70 -13.17
CA LEU A 279 19.02 -21.02 -12.67
C LEU A 279 19.19 -22.54 -12.55
N VAL A 280 20.09 -23.09 -13.35
CA VAL A 280 20.41 -24.51 -13.39
C VAL A 280 21.73 -24.74 -12.65
N GLY A 281 21.81 -25.73 -11.75
CA GLY A 281 23.04 -26.02 -11.02
C GLY A 281 22.85 -27.00 -9.88
N LYS A 282 23.94 -27.40 -9.23
CA LYS A 282 23.93 -28.35 -8.12
C LYS A 282 23.06 -27.84 -6.96
N GLY A 283 22.56 -28.73 -6.11
CA GLY A 283 21.91 -28.36 -4.85
C GLY A 283 22.87 -27.58 -3.93
N GLY A 284 22.34 -26.69 -3.12
CA GLY A 284 23.12 -25.97 -2.09
C GLY A 284 23.91 -24.75 -2.56
N ILE A 285 23.83 -24.33 -3.83
CA ILE A 285 24.53 -23.13 -4.36
C ILE A 285 23.69 -21.86 -4.33
N PHE A 286 22.74 -21.77 -3.43
CA PHE A 286 21.93 -20.57 -3.14
C PHE A 286 21.07 -20.01 -4.30
N LYS A 287 20.68 -20.82 -5.29
CA LYS A 287 19.85 -20.41 -6.42
C LYS A 287 18.51 -19.76 -5.97
N THR A 288 17.79 -20.46 -5.12
CA THR A 288 16.50 -19.98 -4.58
C THR A 288 16.68 -18.76 -3.67
N THR A 289 17.76 -18.75 -2.89
CA THR A 289 18.16 -17.63 -2.04
C THR A 289 18.43 -16.38 -2.87
N PHE A 290 19.11 -16.48 -4.02
CA PHE A 290 19.32 -15.35 -4.93
C PHE A 290 18.00 -14.67 -5.29
N PHE A 291 16.99 -15.43 -5.71
CA PHE A 291 15.69 -14.86 -6.06
C PHE A 291 14.96 -14.27 -4.87
N ASN A 292 15.09 -14.85 -3.68
CA ASN A 292 14.48 -14.32 -2.46
C ASN A 292 15.03 -12.94 -2.10
N TYR A 293 16.29 -12.69 -2.35
CA TYR A 293 16.95 -11.41 -2.06
C TYR A 293 16.98 -10.44 -3.25
N LEU A 294 16.45 -10.82 -4.40
CA LEU A 294 16.39 -9.96 -5.58
C LEU A 294 15.47 -8.75 -5.37
N LEU A 295 14.36 -8.95 -4.65
CA LEU A 295 13.50 -7.84 -4.27
C LEU A 295 14.04 -7.12 -3.03
N PRO A 296 13.95 -5.77 -2.99
CA PRO A 296 14.34 -5.00 -1.81
C PRO A 296 13.48 -5.36 -0.60
N PRO A 297 13.97 -5.12 0.64
CA PRO A 297 13.27 -5.51 1.86
C PRO A 297 11.80 -5.04 1.94
N SER A 298 11.51 -3.83 1.44
CA SER A 298 10.16 -3.26 1.41
C SER A 298 9.20 -3.96 0.45
N LEU A 299 9.72 -4.70 -0.54
CA LEU A 299 8.92 -5.42 -1.54
C LEU A 299 8.96 -6.94 -1.38
N ARG A 300 9.62 -7.47 -0.35
CA ARG A 300 9.76 -8.93 -0.15
C ARG A 300 8.45 -9.65 0.08
N GLU A 301 7.43 -8.99 0.59
CA GLU A 301 6.08 -9.57 0.69
C GLU A 301 5.48 -9.94 -0.67
N TYR A 302 5.96 -9.32 -1.75
CA TYR A 302 5.55 -9.61 -3.13
C TYR A 302 6.42 -10.69 -3.81
N TYR A 303 7.34 -11.29 -3.09
CA TYR A 303 8.03 -12.52 -3.49
C TYR A 303 7.24 -13.74 -3.04
N LEU A 304 7.19 -14.76 -3.90
CA LEU A 304 6.62 -16.07 -3.56
C LEU A 304 7.51 -17.16 -4.12
N ASN A 305 7.90 -18.11 -3.27
CA ASN A 305 8.60 -19.31 -3.65
C ASN A 305 7.72 -20.53 -3.39
N GLU A 306 7.39 -21.23 -4.44
CA GLU A 306 6.53 -22.42 -4.38
C GLU A 306 6.95 -23.49 -5.39
N SER A 307 6.49 -24.70 -5.19
CA SER A 307 6.64 -25.78 -6.15
C SER A 307 5.85 -25.48 -7.44
N ALA A 308 6.45 -25.75 -8.59
CA ALA A 308 5.85 -25.49 -9.89
C ALA A 308 4.51 -26.22 -10.13
N ALA A 309 4.20 -27.30 -9.38
CA ALA A 309 2.94 -28.05 -9.47
C ALA A 309 1.69 -27.21 -9.23
N ILE A 310 1.82 -26.16 -8.45
CA ILE A 310 0.74 -25.38 -7.87
C ILE A 310 0.17 -24.35 -8.86
N TYR A 311 0.99 -23.87 -9.82
CA TYR A 311 0.62 -22.76 -10.70
C TYR A 311 -0.40 -23.04 -11.81
N THR A 312 -1.00 -24.21 -11.82
CA THR A 312 -2.10 -24.58 -12.73
C THR A 312 -3.47 -24.51 -12.07
N ASP A 313 -3.52 -24.41 -10.76
CA ASP A 313 -4.76 -24.30 -10.00
C ASP A 313 -5.31 -22.85 -10.04
N LYS A 314 -6.65 -22.73 -9.98
CA LYS A 314 -7.34 -21.43 -9.99
C LYS A 314 -6.96 -20.55 -8.80
N ASP A 315 -6.73 -21.17 -7.64
CA ASP A 315 -6.39 -20.48 -6.39
C ASP A 315 -4.99 -19.84 -6.45
N HIS A 316 -4.10 -20.42 -7.28
CA HIS A 316 -2.74 -19.90 -7.47
C HIS A 316 -2.61 -18.91 -8.63
N MET A 317 -3.64 -18.77 -9.48
CA MET A 317 -3.64 -17.72 -10.52
C MET A 317 -3.60 -16.31 -9.94
N GLU A 318 -4.11 -16.12 -8.74
CA GLU A 318 -4.04 -14.85 -8.01
C GLU A 318 -2.59 -14.42 -7.77
N SER A 319 -1.66 -15.36 -7.57
CA SER A 319 -0.25 -15.08 -7.34
C SER A 319 0.40 -14.34 -8.52
N PHE A 320 0.00 -14.61 -9.76
CA PHE A 320 0.49 -13.87 -10.93
C PHE A 320 0.10 -12.38 -10.91
N ALA A 321 -1.01 -12.05 -10.28
CA ALA A 321 -1.47 -10.66 -10.15
C ALA A 321 -0.97 -9.98 -8.87
N CYS A 322 -0.89 -10.74 -7.75
CA CYS A 322 -0.63 -10.19 -6.42
C CYS A 322 0.83 -10.24 -5.98
N LYS A 323 1.71 -10.78 -6.81
CA LYS A 323 3.15 -10.85 -6.56
C LYS A 323 3.94 -10.09 -7.63
N ALA A 324 5.17 -9.71 -7.27
CA ALA A 324 6.13 -9.07 -8.17
C ALA A 324 7.07 -10.10 -8.82
N LEU A 325 7.39 -11.14 -8.05
CA LEU A 325 8.29 -12.22 -8.46
C LEU A 325 7.82 -13.56 -7.91
N LEU A 326 7.63 -14.53 -8.80
CA LEU A 326 7.33 -15.91 -8.49
C LEU A 326 8.57 -16.77 -8.79
N CYS A 327 9.07 -17.47 -7.79
CA CYS A 327 10.15 -18.45 -7.97
C CYS A 327 9.58 -19.86 -7.89
N MET A 328 9.83 -20.65 -8.93
CA MET A 328 9.46 -22.06 -8.99
C MET A 328 10.66 -22.90 -8.62
N ASP A 329 10.64 -23.47 -7.44
CA ASP A 329 11.68 -24.41 -7.00
C ASP A 329 11.45 -25.78 -7.62
N GLU A 330 12.53 -26.51 -7.91
CA GLU A 330 12.48 -27.82 -8.58
C GLU A 330 11.60 -27.81 -9.85
N PHE A 331 11.81 -26.81 -10.70
CA PHE A 331 11.00 -26.57 -11.90
C PHE A 331 10.85 -27.80 -12.82
N ASP A 332 11.79 -28.73 -12.81
CA ASP A 332 11.80 -29.97 -13.60
C ASP A 332 10.77 -31.02 -13.15
N SER A 333 10.43 -31.06 -11.87
CA SER A 333 9.54 -32.09 -11.33
C SER A 333 8.10 -31.98 -11.85
N THR A 334 7.73 -30.85 -12.41
CA THR A 334 6.30 -30.50 -12.66
C THR A 334 5.95 -30.26 -14.12
N ILE A 335 6.93 -30.08 -14.99
CA ILE A 335 6.71 -29.55 -16.34
C ILE A 335 5.93 -30.47 -17.27
N GLY A 336 6.03 -31.80 -17.09
CA GLY A 336 5.56 -32.75 -18.10
C GLY A 336 4.09 -32.65 -18.47
N ARG A 337 3.17 -32.43 -17.52
CA ARG A 337 1.71 -32.46 -17.77
C ARG A 337 1.06 -31.11 -17.94
N ASN A 338 1.62 -30.05 -17.36
CA ASN A 338 0.95 -28.74 -17.22
C ASN A 338 1.68 -27.58 -17.94
N LEU A 339 2.73 -27.86 -18.69
CA LEU A 339 3.58 -26.86 -19.35
C LEU A 339 2.78 -25.90 -20.25
N ASN A 340 1.78 -26.41 -21.00
CA ASN A 340 0.99 -25.59 -21.90
C ASN A 340 0.07 -24.61 -21.14
N ALA A 341 -0.55 -25.05 -20.05
CA ALA A 341 -1.37 -24.20 -19.20
C ALA A 341 -0.49 -23.11 -18.53
N PHE A 342 0.68 -23.49 -18.06
CA PHE A 342 1.64 -22.56 -17.49
C PHE A 342 2.13 -21.53 -18.52
N LYS A 343 2.55 -21.96 -19.73
CA LYS A 343 2.93 -21.07 -20.85
C LYS A 343 1.81 -20.10 -21.21
N SER A 344 0.54 -20.55 -21.17
CA SER A 344 -0.62 -19.69 -21.37
C SER A 344 -0.77 -18.65 -20.27
N ASN A 345 -0.58 -19.03 -19.01
CA ASN A 345 -0.72 -18.12 -17.89
C ASN A 345 0.36 -17.03 -17.86
N ILE A 346 1.62 -17.37 -18.16
CA ILE A 346 2.72 -16.37 -18.22
C ILE A 346 2.46 -15.25 -19.25
N THR A 347 1.68 -15.52 -20.29
CA THR A 347 1.44 -14.55 -21.37
C THR A 347 0.16 -13.73 -21.21
N LYS A 348 -0.69 -14.05 -20.24
CA LYS A 348 -1.91 -13.31 -19.98
C LYS A 348 -1.59 -11.94 -19.39
N LEU A 349 -2.23 -10.89 -19.91
CA LEU A 349 -2.12 -9.55 -19.36
C LEU A 349 -2.94 -9.35 -18.07
N GLN A 350 -4.03 -10.12 -17.92
CA GLN A 350 -4.97 -9.98 -16.83
C GLN A 350 -5.53 -11.33 -16.39
N PHE A 351 -5.90 -11.41 -15.13
CA PHE A 351 -6.60 -12.55 -14.54
C PHE A 351 -7.94 -12.11 -13.98
N SER A 352 -9.03 -12.70 -14.44
CA SER A 352 -10.37 -12.47 -13.88
C SER A 352 -10.60 -13.39 -12.70
N ILE A 353 -10.48 -12.85 -11.49
CA ILE A 353 -10.49 -13.60 -10.23
C ILE A 353 -11.69 -13.18 -9.40
N ARG A 354 -12.34 -14.12 -8.76
CA ARG A 354 -13.32 -13.88 -7.71
C ARG A 354 -12.76 -14.45 -6.41
N ARG A 355 -12.39 -13.55 -5.50
CA ARG A 355 -11.93 -13.93 -4.16
C ARG A 355 -13.07 -14.48 -3.32
N PRO A 356 -12.77 -15.32 -2.31
CA PRO A 356 -13.78 -15.70 -1.32
C PRO A 356 -14.49 -14.44 -0.78
N TYR A 357 -15.82 -14.53 -0.69
CA TYR A 357 -16.72 -13.45 -0.23
C TYR A 357 -16.88 -12.23 -1.15
N ASP A 358 -16.12 -12.11 -2.24
CA ASP A 358 -16.34 -11.04 -3.22
C ASP A 358 -17.67 -11.24 -3.97
N ARG A 359 -18.45 -10.18 -4.09
CA ARG A 359 -19.72 -10.20 -4.86
C ARG A 359 -19.49 -10.23 -6.36
N PHE A 360 -18.38 -9.63 -6.82
CA PHE A 360 -18.02 -9.48 -8.21
C PHE A 360 -16.66 -10.07 -8.51
N ARG A 361 -16.42 -10.44 -9.77
CA ARG A 361 -15.09 -10.75 -10.27
C ARG A 361 -14.31 -9.45 -10.44
N SER A 362 -13.02 -9.48 -10.17
CA SER A 362 -12.09 -8.39 -10.41
C SER A 362 -11.08 -8.82 -11.47
N ASP A 363 -10.87 -7.97 -12.46
CA ASP A 363 -9.81 -8.17 -13.44
C ASP A 363 -8.53 -7.56 -12.88
N LEU A 364 -7.57 -8.41 -12.54
CA LEU A 364 -6.31 -8.05 -11.92
C LEU A 364 -5.21 -8.07 -12.98
N MET A 365 -4.38 -7.02 -12.98
CA MET A 365 -3.22 -6.91 -13.85
C MET A 365 -2.19 -8.00 -13.51
N HIS A 366 -1.62 -8.66 -14.50
CA HIS A 366 -0.51 -9.59 -14.31
C HIS A 366 0.77 -8.79 -14.04
N ARG A 367 1.32 -8.88 -12.85
CA ARG A 367 2.52 -8.15 -12.41
C ARG A 367 3.73 -9.03 -12.19
N ALA A 368 3.52 -10.31 -11.92
CA ALA A 368 4.59 -11.20 -11.53
C ALA A 368 5.49 -11.56 -12.72
N SER A 369 6.79 -11.42 -12.53
CA SER A 369 7.77 -12.13 -13.36
C SER A 369 8.03 -13.50 -12.77
N VAL A 370 8.40 -14.43 -13.63
CA VAL A 370 8.65 -15.82 -13.23
C VAL A 370 10.13 -16.13 -13.28
N ALA A 371 10.61 -16.77 -12.21
CA ALA A 371 11.93 -17.37 -12.11
C ALA A 371 11.80 -18.87 -11.79
N GLY A 372 12.84 -19.62 -11.98
CA GLY A 372 12.89 -21.04 -11.62
C GLY A 372 14.27 -21.50 -11.20
N THR A 373 14.29 -22.54 -10.38
CA THR A 373 15.53 -23.22 -10.01
C THR A 373 15.41 -24.71 -10.32
N THR A 374 16.54 -25.33 -10.67
CA THR A 374 16.59 -26.76 -10.91
C THR A 374 18.00 -27.32 -10.78
N ASN A 375 18.07 -28.60 -10.48
CA ASN A 375 19.31 -29.38 -10.48
C ASN A 375 19.49 -30.17 -11.78
N ASN A 376 18.44 -30.30 -12.59
CA ASN A 376 18.44 -31.06 -13.82
C ASN A 376 18.96 -30.22 -15.00
N GLN A 377 20.00 -30.71 -15.70
CA GLN A 377 20.61 -30.03 -16.83
C GLN A 377 19.85 -30.23 -18.16
N GLN A 378 18.93 -31.17 -18.22
CA GLN A 378 18.22 -31.55 -19.45
C GLN A 378 16.79 -31.03 -19.55
N ILE A 379 16.47 -29.96 -18.84
CA ILE A 379 15.09 -29.44 -18.78
C ILE A 379 14.60 -28.91 -20.11
N ILE A 380 15.48 -28.37 -20.93
CA ILE A 380 15.11 -27.72 -22.19
C ILE A 380 15.50 -28.67 -23.33
N THR A 381 14.67 -29.65 -23.58
CA THR A 381 14.78 -30.53 -24.75
C THR A 381 14.12 -29.97 -26.00
N ASP A 382 13.33 -28.89 -25.86
CA ASP A 382 12.58 -28.26 -26.94
C ASP A 382 13.32 -27.00 -27.43
N LEU A 383 14.06 -27.15 -28.52
CA LEU A 383 14.85 -26.11 -29.17
C LEU A 383 14.02 -24.91 -29.67
N GLU A 384 12.68 -25.05 -29.76
CA GLU A 384 11.75 -23.99 -30.16
C GLU A 384 11.29 -23.13 -28.97
N ASN A 385 11.74 -23.39 -27.74
CA ASN A 385 11.26 -22.73 -26.54
C ASN A 385 11.88 -21.34 -26.37
N ARG A 386 11.36 -20.34 -27.08
CA ARG A 386 11.83 -18.92 -27.08
C ARG A 386 11.62 -18.18 -25.77
N ARG A 387 10.97 -18.80 -24.74
CA ARG A 387 10.50 -18.14 -23.52
C ARG A 387 11.34 -18.40 -22.29
N SER A 388 12.33 -19.28 -22.36
CA SER A 388 13.21 -19.57 -21.22
C SER A 388 14.63 -19.09 -21.50
N VAL A 389 15.20 -18.39 -20.53
CA VAL A 389 16.65 -18.09 -20.49
C VAL A 389 17.23 -19.02 -19.43
N SER A 390 17.87 -20.11 -19.85
CA SER A 390 18.59 -20.97 -18.93
C SER A 390 20.02 -20.45 -18.75
N SER A 391 20.43 -20.29 -17.50
CA SER A 391 21.85 -20.10 -17.22
C SER A 391 22.53 -21.47 -17.01
N PRO A 392 23.67 -21.71 -17.62
CA PRO A 392 24.50 -22.88 -17.30
C PRO A 392 25.06 -22.72 -15.87
N LYS A 393 25.34 -23.83 -15.23
CA LYS A 393 25.83 -24.09 -13.86
C LYS A 393 26.44 -22.90 -13.11
N ALA A 394 25.85 -22.49 -12.02
CA ALA A 394 26.49 -21.69 -10.98
C ALA A 394 27.41 -22.58 -10.10
N THR A 395 28.61 -22.13 -9.74
CA THR A 395 29.66 -23.00 -9.14
C THR A 395 30.12 -22.65 -7.74
N GLU A 396 29.82 -21.47 -7.19
CA GLU A 396 30.33 -21.13 -5.85
C GLU A 396 29.31 -20.34 -5.00
N PRO A 397 29.40 -20.44 -3.64
CA PRO A 397 28.52 -19.72 -2.75
C PRO A 397 28.75 -18.21 -2.84
N MET A 398 27.67 -17.45 -2.87
CA MET A 398 27.72 -15.99 -2.70
C MET A 398 28.44 -15.65 -1.40
N ASP A 399 29.43 -14.77 -1.47
CA ASP A 399 30.17 -14.27 -0.31
C ASP A 399 29.18 -13.73 0.77
N ARG A 400 29.41 -14.14 2.01
CA ARG A 400 28.56 -13.81 3.18
C ARG A 400 28.58 -12.33 3.62
N GLN A 401 29.10 -11.41 2.80
CA GLN A 401 29.36 -10.02 3.21
C GLN A 401 28.12 -9.11 3.29
N TYR A 402 26.93 -9.62 3.01
CA TYR A 402 25.69 -8.83 3.10
C TYR A 402 24.60 -9.58 3.87
N GLN A 403 24.88 -9.91 5.14
CA GLN A 403 23.83 -10.19 6.12
C GLN A 403 23.55 -8.96 6.99
#